data_de9b998d4ac180aac588919a5e40e1fd
#
_entry.id   de9b998d4ac180aac588919a5e40e1fd
#
_cell.length_a   1.000
_cell.length_b   1.000
_cell.length_c   1.000
_cell.angle_alpha   90.00
_cell.angle_beta   90.00
_cell.angle_gamma   90.00
#
_symmetry.space_group_name_H-M   'P 1'
#
loop_
_entity.id
_entity.type
_entity.pdbx_description
1 polymer ?
#
loop_
_entity_poly.entity_id
_entity_poly.type
_entity_poly.pdbx_seq_one_letter_code
_entity_poly.pdbx_strand_id
1 'polypeptide(L)'
;NTAGAYYNQMSWFQTLGITLQAVSNKIHQLTLRGGANFLVCSPTVATILESIPGFAADTDGAADTMKYAFGVQKIGALNSRYKVYKNPYMTENTILMGFRGNQFLECGAVYAPYVPLIMTPLVYDPQTFTPRKGIMTRYAKKMIRPEFYGKVYVANLNVVSVTN
;
A
#
# COMPACT_ATOMS: atom_id res chain seq x y z
N ASN A 1 4.50 -1.38 23.72
CA ASN A 1 3.67 -0.98 24.85
C ASN A 1 3.29 -2.21 25.61
N THR A 2 3.78 -2.36 26.83
CA THR A 2 3.50 -3.48 27.71
C THR A 2 2.02 -3.43 28.10
N ALA A 3 1.28 -4.46 27.77
CA ALA A 3 -0.08 -4.66 28.24
C ALA A 3 -0.10 -4.65 29.77
N GLY A 4 -0.87 -3.81 30.35
CA GLY A 4 -1.05 -3.78 31.80
C GLY A 4 -1.41 -2.41 32.38
N ALA A 5 -1.22 -1.40 31.61
CA ALA A 5 -1.71 -0.09 32.02
C ALA A 5 -3.07 0.14 31.39
N TYR A 6 -4.04 0.39 32.20
CA TYR A 6 -5.36 0.92 31.84
C TYR A 6 -5.26 2.30 31.20
N TYR A 7 -4.18 2.54 30.43
CA TYR A 7 -3.95 3.78 29.77
C TYR A 7 -4.74 3.77 28.47
N ASN A 8 -5.84 4.47 28.58
CA ASN A 8 -6.55 5.14 27.52
C ASN A 8 -6.29 4.59 26.12
N GLN A 9 -7.29 4.04 25.53
CA GLN A 9 -7.31 3.71 24.10
C GLN A 9 -6.77 4.84 23.22
N MET A 10 -6.67 6.06 23.73
CA MET A 10 -6.04 7.20 23.06
C MET A 10 -4.51 7.12 22.96
N SER A 11 -3.82 6.46 23.86
CA SER A 11 -2.34 6.45 23.86
C SER A 11 -1.72 5.60 22.75
N TRP A 12 -2.39 4.57 22.27
CA TRP A 12 -1.86 3.75 21.21
C TRP A 12 -1.95 4.44 19.84
N PHE A 13 -2.96 5.26 19.61
CA PHE A 13 -3.05 6.09 18.40
C PHE A 13 -1.86 7.03 18.29
N GLN A 14 -1.49 7.66 19.40
CA GLN A 14 -0.32 8.53 19.46
C GLN A 14 0.96 7.76 19.16
N THR A 15 1.13 6.57 19.72
CA THR A 15 2.32 5.74 19.51
C THR A 15 2.45 5.35 18.03
N LEU A 16 1.37 4.92 17.38
CA LEU A 16 1.37 4.60 15.96
C LEU A 16 1.68 5.85 15.12
N GLY A 17 1.02 6.96 15.41
CA GLY A 17 1.27 8.23 14.71
C GLY A 17 2.71 8.71 14.84
N ILE A 18 3.30 8.64 16.04
CA ILE A 18 4.70 9.00 16.28
C ILE A 18 5.64 8.06 15.51
N THR A 19 5.36 6.77 15.48
CA THR A 19 6.18 5.80 14.74
C THR A 19 6.15 6.08 13.24
N LEU A 20 4.99 6.34 12.67
CA LEU A 20 4.86 6.72 11.26
C LEU A 20 5.62 8.01 10.95
N GLN A 21 5.49 9.01 11.83
CA GLN A 21 6.22 10.26 11.66
C GLN A 21 7.74 10.08 11.81
N ALA A 22 8.19 9.23 12.71
CA ALA A 22 9.62 8.92 12.88
C ALA A 22 10.21 8.27 11.61
N VAL A 23 9.48 7.33 11.00
CA VAL A 23 9.90 6.73 9.72
C VAL A 23 9.92 7.76 8.60
N SER A 24 8.92 8.64 8.52
CA SER A 24 8.89 9.72 7.55
C SER A 24 10.08 10.68 7.71
N ASN A 25 10.42 11.05 8.96
CA ASN A 25 11.57 11.90 9.26
C ASN A 25 12.89 11.20 8.86
N LYS A 26 13.01 9.91 9.10
CA LYS A 26 14.18 9.15 8.69
C LYS A 26 14.34 9.10 7.16
N ILE A 27 13.25 8.92 6.43
CA ILE A 27 13.26 9.02 4.96
C ILE A 27 13.74 10.41 4.53
N HIS A 28 13.24 11.46 5.15
CA HIS A 28 13.66 12.83 4.84
C HIS A 28 15.15 13.05 5.13
N GLN A 29 15.65 12.60 6.27
CA GLN A 29 17.06 12.74 6.63
C GLN A 29 18.01 12.01 5.67
N LEU A 30 17.62 10.83 5.19
CA LEU A 30 18.44 10.03 4.29
C LEU A 30 18.38 10.53 2.83
N THR A 31 17.24 11.04 2.41
CA THR A 31 17.03 11.43 1.01
C THR A 31 17.24 12.92 0.75
N LEU A 32 17.06 13.78 1.78
CA LEU A 32 17.07 15.24 1.68
C LEU A 32 16.09 15.80 0.63
N ARG A 33 15.09 15.01 0.24
CA ARG A 33 14.10 15.38 -0.78
C ARG A 33 12.71 15.62 -0.22
N GLY A 34 12.38 14.97 0.88
CA GLY A 34 11.09 15.08 1.54
C GLY A 34 10.76 13.86 2.36
N GLY A 35 9.78 13.98 3.25
CA GLY A 35 9.24 12.87 4.02
C GLY A 35 8.27 12.02 3.19
N ALA A 36 7.85 10.89 3.73
CA ALA A 36 6.86 10.02 3.09
C ALA A 36 5.60 10.79 2.69
N ASN A 37 5.05 10.46 1.53
CA ASN A 37 3.81 11.07 1.03
C ASN A 37 2.73 10.05 0.70
N PHE A 38 3.05 8.76 0.74
CA PHE A 38 2.06 7.69 0.60
C PHE A 38 2.32 6.56 1.60
N LEU A 39 1.27 5.81 1.86
CA LEU A 39 1.24 4.70 2.79
C LEU A 39 0.41 3.57 2.18
N VAL A 40 0.95 2.37 2.17
CA VAL A 40 0.25 1.16 1.74
C VAL A 40 0.14 0.23 2.92
N CYS A 41 -1.05 -0.24 3.22
CA CYS A 41 -1.30 -1.10 4.37
C CYS A 41 -2.16 -2.31 4.02
N SER A 42 -2.09 -3.33 4.87
CA SER A 42 -3.01 -4.48 4.82
C SER A 42 -4.44 -4.07 5.23
N PRO A 43 -5.47 -4.83 4.85
CA PRO A 43 -6.85 -4.52 5.20
C PRO A 43 -7.08 -4.37 6.72
N THR A 44 -6.47 -5.24 7.52
CA THR A 44 -6.57 -5.22 8.98
C THR A 44 -6.02 -3.92 9.57
N VAL A 45 -4.85 -3.51 9.10
CA VAL A 45 -4.24 -2.23 9.52
C VAL A 45 -5.02 -1.03 8.98
N ALA A 46 -5.61 -1.14 7.78
CA ALA A 46 -6.46 -0.09 7.22
C ALA A 46 -7.63 0.25 8.15
N THR A 47 -8.33 -0.78 8.66
CA THR A 47 -9.44 -0.59 9.61
C THR A 47 -8.99 0.18 10.86
N ILE A 48 -7.78 -0.09 11.34
CA ILE A 48 -7.22 0.61 12.49
C ILE A 48 -6.88 2.06 12.14
N LEU A 49 -6.28 2.30 10.98
CA LEU A 49 -5.95 3.65 10.53
C LEU A 49 -7.21 4.50 10.34
N GLU A 50 -8.29 3.92 9.83
CA GLU A 50 -9.58 4.59 9.66
C GLU A 50 -10.20 5.02 11.01
N SER A 51 -9.89 4.32 12.10
CA SER A 51 -10.35 4.67 13.44
C SER A 51 -9.54 5.77 14.14
N ILE A 52 -8.41 6.18 13.57
CA ILE A 52 -7.55 7.21 14.16
C ILE A 52 -8.15 8.60 13.94
N PRO A 53 -8.23 9.44 14.98
CA PRO A 53 -8.58 10.85 14.80
C PRO A 53 -7.58 11.55 13.86
N GLY A 54 -8.06 12.20 12.81
CA GLY A 54 -7.22 12.82 11.77
C GLY A 54 -7.14 12.02 10.47
N PHE A 55 -7.80 10.87 10.39
CA PHE A 55 -8.03 10.18 9.13
C PHE A 55 -9.18 10.87 8.38
N ALA A 56 -8.90 11.34 7.16
CA ALA A 56 -9.90 11.86 6.26
C ALA A 56 -10.21 10.80 5.21
N ALA A 57 -11.41 10.24 5.26
CA ALA A 57 -11.88 9.31 4.23
C ALA A 57 -11.98 10.03 2.89
N ASP A 58 -11.61 9.32 1.82
CA ASP A 58 -11.77 9.83 0.46
C ASP A 58 -13.25 9.75 0.06
N THR A 59 -13.93 10.90 0.16
CA THR A 59 -15.35 11.02 -0.20
C THR A 59 -15.57 11.36 -1.67
N ASP A 60 -14.51 11.63 -2.43
CA ASP A 60 -14.56 11.90 -3.87
C ASP A 60 -14.92 10.65 -4.71
N GLY A 61 -14.87 9.49 -4.12
CA GLY A 61 -15.45 8.30 -4.71
C GLY A 61 -16.93 8.27 -4.43
N ALA A 62 -17.75 8.81 -5.33
CA ALA A 62 -19.18 8.58 -5.28
C ALA A 62 -19.46 7.10 -4.97
N ALA A 63 -20.39 6.83 -4.06
CA ALA A 63 -20.76 5.47 -3.62
C ALA A 63 -21.03 4.50 -4.80
N ASP A 64 -21.20 5.03 -5.99
CA ASP A 64 -21.43 4.31 -7.24
C ASP A 64 -20.16 3.74 -7.88
N THR A 65 -18.97 4.32 -7.64
CA THR A 65 -17.69 3.81 -8.14
C THR A 65 -17.09 2.72 -7.28
N MET A 66 -17.58 2.52 -6.05
CA MET A 66 -17.10 1.48 -5.16
C MET A 66 -17.65 0.08 -5.45
N LYS A 67 -18.59 -0.06 -6.35
CA LYS A 67 -19.29 -1.34 -6.59
C LYS A 67 -18.38 -2.49 -7.02
N TYR A 68 -17.21 -2.20 -7.59
CA TYR A 68 -16.29 -3.22 -8.13
C TYR A 68 -14.81 -2.86 -7.94
N ALA A 69 -14.41 -2.41 -6.76
CA ALA A 69 -13.01 -2.11 -6.49
C ALA A 69 -12.20 -3.39 -6.27
N PHE A 70 -11.51 -3.83 -7.30
CA PHE A 70 -10.57 -4.94 -7.22
C PHE A 70 -9.14 -4.43 -6.97
N GLY A 71 -8.40 -5.13 -6.09
CA GLY A 71 -7.00 -4.87 -5.86
C GLY A 71 -6.73 -3.71 -4.90
N VAL A 72 -5.76 -2.87 -5.25
CA VAL A 72 -5.31 -1.77 -4.38
C VAL A 72 -6.25 -0.59 -4.48
N GLN A 73 -6.78 -0.15 -3.36
CA GLN A 73 -7.72 0.95 -3.26
C GLN A 73 -7.14 2.09 -2.45
N LYS A 74 -7.37 3.33 -2.89
CA LYS A 74 -7.14 4.52 -2.10
C LYS A 74 -8.32 4.69 -1.13
N ILE A 75 -8.04 4.74 0.17
CA ILE A 75 -9.09 4.84 1.19
C ILE A 75 -9.20 6.22 1.82
N GLY A 76 -8.14 7.02 1.73
CA GLY A 76 -8.17 8.35 2.30
C GLY A 76 -6.78 8.95 2.49
N ALA A 77 -6.73 9.95 3.34
CA ALA A 77 -5.50 10.61 3.74
C ALA A 77 -5.38 10.67 5.27
N LEU A 78 -4.21 10.38 5.79
CA LEU A 78 -3.89 10.53 7.21
C LEU A 78 -3.14 11.84 7.43
N ASN A 79 -3.66 12.67 8.35
CA ASN A 79 -3.09 13.99 8.71
C ASN A 79 -2.81 14.91 7.51
N SER A 80 -3.58 14.80 6.44
CA SER A 80 -3.39 15.56 5.18
C SER A 80 -2.00 15.42 4.55
N ARG A 81 -1.18 14.48 5.02
CA ARG A 81 0.19 14.24 4.52
C ARG A 81 0.33 12.95 3.74
N TYR A 82 -0.27 11.88 4.22
CA TYR A 82 -0.10 10.55 3.65
C TYR A 82 -1.35 10.13 2.89
N LYS A 83 -1.20 9.82 1.62
CA LYS A 83 -2.24 9.13 0.86
C LYS A 83 -2.23 7.66 1.28
N VAL A 84 -3.34 7.17 1.79
CA VAL A 84 -3.45 5.80 2.30
C VAL A 84 -4.09 4.88 1.27
N TYR A 85 -3.40 3.79 0.98
CA TYR A 85 -3.85 2.75 0.05
C TYR A 85 -4.01 1.43 0.79
N LYS A 86 -5.13 0.77 0.60
CA LYS A 86 -5.40 -0.57 1.10
C LYS A 86 -5.04 -1.61 0.04
N ASN A 87 -4.17 -2.54 0.38
CA ASN A 87 -3.75 -3.63 -0.50
C ASN A 87 -4.05 -4.99 0.15
N PRO A 88 -5.02 -5.76 -0.37
CA PRO A 88 -5.37 -7.07 0.16
C PRO A 88 -4.29 -8.14 -0.08
N TYR A 89 -3.38 -7.93 -1.02
CA TYR A 89 -2.30 -8.88 -1.35
C TYR A 89 -1.04 -8.69 -0.51
N MET A 90 -1.05 -7.72 0.40
CA MET A 90 0.10 -7.41 1.26
C MET A 90 0.14 -8.34 2.47
N THR A 91 1.35 -8.60 2.97
CA THR A 91 1.54 -9.31 4.24
C THR A 91 0.79 -8.57 5.36
N GLU A 92 0.04 -9.32 6.15
CA GLU A 92 -0.71 -8.77 7.28
C GLU A 92 0.20 -8.02 8.26
N ASN A 93 -0.39 -7.11 9.01
CA ASN A 93 0.27 -6.33 10.06
C ASN A 93 1.45 -5.48 9.57
N THR A 94 1.47 -5.17 8.28
CA THR A 94 2.56 -4.41 7.68
C THR A 94 2.04 -3.12 7.06
N ILE A 95 2.80 -2.05 7.27
CA ILE A 95 2.64 -0.76 6.60
C ILE A 95 3.90 -0.47 5.81
N LEU A 96 3.76 -0.17 4.54
CA LEU A 96 4.82 0.35 3.70
C LEU A 96 4.61 1.85 3.52
N MET A 97 5.59 2.63 3.91
CA MET A 97 5.61 4.07 3.69
C MET A 97 6.64 4.41 2.62
N GLY A 98 6.38 5.44 1.85
CA GLY A 98 7.33 5.85 0.85
C GLY A 98 7.16 7.31 0.43
N PHE A 99 8.19 7.80 -0.22
CA PHE A 99 8.21 9.09 -0.88
C PHE A 99 8.27 8.87 -2.39
N ARG A 100 7.43 9.58 -3.11
CA ARG A 100 7.45 9.67 -4.57
C ARG A 100 7.35 11.14 -4.97
N GLY A 101 8.39 11.63 -5.62
CA GLY A 101 8.39 12.94 -6.24
C GLY A 101 7.86 12.92 -7.68
N ASN A 102 7.86 14.09 -8.30
CA ASN A 102 7.41 14.26 -9.69
C ASN A 102 8.54 14.04 -10.70
N GLN A 103 9.78 14.05 -10.26
CA GLN A 103 10.94 13.86 -11.12
C GLN A 103 11.39 12.41 -11.16
N PHE A 104 12.01 12.00 -12.26
CA PHE A 104 12.55 10.64 -12.41
C PHE A 104 13.58 10.28 -11.32
N LEU A 105 14.40 11.23 -10.91
CA LEU A 105 15.42 11.05 -9.86
C LEU A 105 14.82 10.91 -8.44
N GLU A 106 13.55 11.21 -8.27
CA GLU A 106 12.81 11.11 -7.00
C GLU A 106 11.97 9.84 -6.90
N CYS A 107 12.29 8.84 -7.71
CA CYS A 107 11.65 7.53 -7.67
C CYS A 107 12.58 6.52 -7.01
N GLY A 108 12.07 5.81 -6.01
CA GLY A 108 12.80 4.74 -5.33
C GLY A 108 12.78 3.39 -6.06
N ALA A 109 11.70 3.10 -6.77
CA ALA A 109 11.52 1.88 -7.55
C ALA A 109 10.98 2.19 -8.94
N VAL A 110 11.42 1.42 -9.92
CA VAL A 110 11.00 1.56 -11.31
C VAL A 110 10.37 0.27 -11.79
N TYR A 111 9.22 0.41 -12.43
CA TYR A 111 8.57 -0.62 -13.21
C TYR A 111 8.62 -0.22 -14.68
N ALA A 112 9.30 -1.02 -15.50
CA ALA A 112 9.53 -0.75 -16.90
C ALA A 112 8.96 -1.89 -17.77
N PRO A 113 7.72 -1.79 -18.24
CA PRO A 113 7.17 -2.72 -19.21
C PRO A 113 7.76 -2.38 -20.58
N TYR A 114 8.45 -3.34 -21.22
CA TYR A 114 8.96 -3.14 -22.57
C TYR A 114 8.16 -3.89 -23.63
N VAL A 115 7.44 -4.94 -23.24
CA VAL A 115 6.44 -5.60 -24.07
C VAL A 115 5.08 -5.41 -23.42
N PRO A 116 4.19 -4.64 -24.02
CA PRO A 116 2.84 -4.48 -23.51
C PRO A 116 2.08 -5.81 -23.57
N LEU A 117 0.86 -5.84 -23.08
CA LEU A 117 0.01 -7.02 -23.15
C LEU A 117 -0.26 -7.37 -24.62
N ILE A 118 0.29 -8.50 -25.07
CA ILE A 118 0.10 -9.03 -26.42
C ILE A 118 -0.75 -10.30 -26.32
N MET A 119 -1.78 -10.36 -27.15
CA MET A 119 -2.62 -11.54 -27.28
C MET A 119 -2.27 -12.27 -28.58
N THR A 120 -2.08 -13.58 -28.51
CA THR A 120 -1.93 -14.40 -29.74
C THR A 120 -3.29 -14.55 -30.42
N PRO A 121 -3.32 -14.67 -31.76
CA PRO A 121 -4.53 -15.08 -32.45
C PRO A 121 -4.99 -16.48 -31.96
N LEU A 122 -6.22 -16.79 -32.21
CA LEU A 122 -6.73 -18.11 -31.93
C LEU A 122 -6.04 -19.14 -32.85
N VAL A 123 -5.35 -20.09 -32.24
CA VAL A 123 -4.66 -21.18 -32.95
C VAL A 123 -5.27 -22.51 -32.52
N TYR A 124 -5.58 -23.37 -33.48
CA TYR A 124 -6.01 -24.71 -33.19
C TYR A 124 -4.82 -25.66 -33.09
N ASP A 125 -4.77 -26.45 -32.05
CA ASP A 125 -3.75 -27.49 -31.89
C ASP A 125 -3.98 -28.57 -32.97
N PRO A 126 -2.99 -28.88 -33.81
CA PRO A 126 -3.17 -29.84 -34.89
C PRO A 126 -3.41 -31.29 -34.42
N GLN A 127 -3.07 -31.62 -33.19
CA GLN A 127 -3.23 -32.96 -32.63
C GLN A 127 -4.59 -33.15 -31.93
N THR A 128 -5.10 -32.13 -31.27
CA THR A 128 -6.31 -32.26 -30.43
C THR A 128 -7.47 -31.41 -30.92
N PHE A 129 -7.25 -30.54 -31.91
CA PHE A 129 -8.22 -29.56 -32.43
C PHE A 129 -8.75 -28.60 -31.34
N THR A 130 -8.08 -28.54 -30.20
CA THR A 130 -8.47 -27.60 -29.12
C THR A 130 -8.03 -26.16 -29.46
N PRO A 131 -8.93 -25.18 -29.28
CA PRO A 131 -8.57 -23.78 -29.50
C PRO A 131 -7.65 -23.29 -28.37
N ARG A 132 -6.53 -22.69 -28.72
CA ARG A 132 -5.56 -22.09 -27.81
C ARG A 132 -5.39 -20.60 -28.07
N LYS A 133 -5.39 -19.82 -27.01
CA LYS A 133 -5.12 -18.38 -27.05
C LYS A 133 -4.18 -18.04 -25.91
N GLY A 134 -3.09 -17.37 -26.21
CA GLY A 134 -2.08 -16.99 -25.22
C GLY A 134 -2.08 -15.48 -24.98
N ILE A 135 -1.75 -15.07 -23.76
CA ILE A 135 -1.52 -13.70 -23.37
C ILE A 135 -0.09 -13.61 -22.84
N MET A 136 0.68 -12.64 -23.32
CA MET A 136 2.06 -12.45 -22.93
C MET A 136 2.30 -10.98 -22.61
N THR A 137 3.07 -10.76 -21.53
CA THR A 137 3.66 -9.47 -21.20
C THR A 137 5.08 -9.67 -20.73
N ARG A 138 5.94 -8.68 -20.95
CA ARG A 138 7.30 -8.69 -20.42
C ARG A 138 7.62 -7.33 -19.79
N TYR A 139 8.12 -7.38 -18.58
CA TYR A 139 8.47 -6.18 -17.81
C TYR A 139 9.71 -6.41 -16.96
N ALA A 140 10.38 -5.33 -16.65
CA ALA A 140 11.45 -5.29 -15.66
C ALA A 140 11.00 -4.46 -14.45
N LYS A 141 11.45 -4.86 -13.27
CA LYS A 141 11.25 -4.10 -12.03
C LYS A 141 12.57 -4.05 -11.27
N LYS A 142 12.91 -2.88 -10.76
CA LYS A 142 14.11 -2.71 -9.95
C LYS A 142 13.91 -1.64 -8.90
N MET A 143 14.41 -1.89 -7.69
CA MET A 143 14.56 -0.88 -6.66
C MET A 143 15.90 -0.19 -6.86
N ILE A 144 15.87 1.14 -7.04
CA ILE A 144 17.06 1.96 -7.31
C ILE A 144 17.56 2.54 -5.99
N ARG A 145 16.66 3.10 -5.20
CA ARG A 145 16.96 3.75 -3.92
C ARG A 145 16.01 3.25 -2.84
N PRO A 146 16.45 2.30 -2.01
CA PRO A 146 15.63 1.80 -0.91
C PRO A 146 15.37 2.84 0.19
N GLU A 147 16.19 3.89 0.28
CA GLU A 147 16.06 4.95 1.30
C GLU A 147 14.75 5.75 1.18
N PHE A 148 14.10 5.71 0.02
CA PHE A 148 12.78 6.32 -0.18
C PHE A 148 11.63 5.54 0.46
N TYR A 149 11.90 4.33 0.97
CA TYR A 149 10.88 3.47 1.55
C TYR A 149 11.19 3.11 2.99
N GLY A 150 10.14 3.02 3.79
CA GLY A 150 10.19 2.53 5.15
C GLY A 150 9.10 1.50 5.40
N LYS A 151 9.37 0.53 6.25
CA LYS A 151 8.43 -0.52 6.61
C LYS A 151 8.16 -0.46 8.11
N VAL A 152 6.89 -0.50 8.48
CA VAL A 152 6.43 -0.54 9.88
C VAL A 152 5.66 -1.82 10.10
N TYR A 153 5.98 -2.52 11.17
CA TYR A 153 5.24 -3.67 11.64
C TYR A 153 4.33 -3.27 12.80
N VAL A 154 3.08 -3.60 12.70
CA VAL A 154 2.08 -3.34 13.75
C VAL A 154 1.83 -4.66 14.46
N ALA A 155 2.31 -4.79 15.69
CA ALA A 155 2.15 -5.99 16.50
C ALA A 155 0.91 -5.87 17.41
N ASN A 156 0.44 -7.02 17.90
CA ASN A 156 -0.67 -7.13 18.87
C ASN A 156 -2.00 -6.53 18.38
N LEU A 157 -2.31 -6.74 17.13
CA LEU A 157 -3.63 -6.45 16.60
C LEU A 157 -4.59 -7.56 17.09
N ASN A 158 -5.20 -7.37 18.25
CA ASN A 158 -6.36 -8.15 18.69
C ASN A 158 -7.60 -7.72 17.90
N VAL A 159 -7.51 -7.77 16.61
CA VAL A 159 -8.69 -7.65 15.75
C VAL A 159 -9.41 -9.00 15.83
N VAL A 160 -10.69 -8.93 16.12
CA VAL A 160 -11.59 -10.08 16.20
C VAL A 160 -11.25 -11.05 15.06
N SER A 161 -10.70 -12.21 15.41
CA SER A 161 -10.51 -13.29 14.45
C SER A 161 -11.91 -13.75 14.04
N VAL A 162 -12.34 -13.41 12.86
CA VAL A 162 -13.48 -14.06 12.23
C VAL A 162 -13.00 -15.47 11.89
N THR A 163 -13.24 -16.41 12.79
CA THR A 163 -13.11 -17.83 12.52
C THR A 163 -14.27 -18.20 11.59
N ASN A 164 -13.95 -18.50 10.33
CA ASN A 164 -14.85 -19.20 9.44
C ASN A 164 -14.98 -20.65 9.87
#